data_3acaf1e9128a5f9b851a22f5d2445d76
#
_entry.id   3acaf1e9128a5f9b851a22f5d2445d76
#
_cell.length_a   1.000
_cell.length_b   1.000
_cell.length_c   1.000
_cell.angle_alpha   90.00
_cell.angle_beta   90.00
_cell.angle_gamma   90.00
#
_symmetry.space_group_name_H-M   'P 1'
#
loop_
_entity.id
_entity.type
_entity.pdbx_description
1 polymer ?
#
loop_
_entity_poly.entity_id
_entity_poly.type
_entity_poly.pdbx_seq_one_letter_code
_entity_poly.pdbx_strand_id
1 'polypeptide(L)'
;MEIQDAYVRLDNTLGDLLDLIDRKVGLNNTLIFITSTGYTDPDPADPPQYRIPSGEFHIKRCAALLNMYLMAVYGQGQYVETYYDRQIYLNHKLIEEKKLDLTEVMNRSCDFVVQMSGVRSAYSSQRILLGAWDPQIEKLRNSFSANCSGDLYIEVMPGWSVISEYSNTQKVIREAYPSVPLIFPGCRCET
;
A
#
# COMPACT_ATOMS: atom_id res chain seq x y z
N MET A 1 31.09 6.48 -5.56
CA MET A 1 31.27 7.20 -6.82
C MET A 1 30.01 7.23 -7.66
N GLU A 2 29.38 6.11 -7.98
CA GLU A 2 28.17 6.07 -8.84
C GLU A 2 26.98 6.87 -8.30
N ILE A 3 26.71 6.82 -6.99
CA ILE A 3 25.60 7.56 -6.36
C ILE A 3 25.83 9.08 -6.44
N GLN A 4 27.06 9.55 -6.21
CA GLN A 4 27.38 10.97 -6.32
C GLN A 4 27.23 11.47 -7.76
N ASP A 5 27.68 10.70 -8.74
CA ASP A 5 27.53 11.03 -10.16
C ASP A 5 26.05 11.07 -10.57
N ALA A 6 25.23 10.14 -10.07
CA ALA A 6 23.79 10.15 -10.29
C ALA A 6 23.11 11.41 -9.74
N TYR A 7 23.49 11.87 -8.54
CA TYR A 7 22.96 13.11 -7.97
C TYR A 7 23.38 14.35 -8.78
N VAL A 8 24.63 14.42 -9.23
CA VAL A 8 25.09 15.53 -10.08
C VAL A 8 24.33 15.58 -11.41
N ARG A 9 24.09 14.43 -12.04
CA ARG A 9 23.29 14.37 -13.27
C ARG A 9 21.85 14.76 -13.03
N LEU A 10 21.27 14.33 -11.91
CA LEU A 10 19.91 14.71 -11.52
C LEU A 10 19.80 16.22 -11.32
N ASP A 11 20.77 16.84 -10.62
CA ASP A 11 20.80 18.27 -10.39
C ASP A 11 20.86 19.07 -11.69
N ASN A 12 21.73 18.69 -12.61
CA ASN A 12 21.80 19.30 -13.93
C ASN A 12 20.47 19.16 -14.71
N THR A 13 19.86 17.98 -14.69
CA THR A 13 18.58 17.74 -15.37
C THR A 13 17.43 18.56 -14.77
N LEU A 14 17.43 18.71 -13.44
CA LEU A 14 16.49 19.59 -12.75
C LEU A 14 16.71 21.06 -13.11
N GLY A 15 17.96 21.51 -13.20
CA GLY A 15 18.31 22.85 -13.65
C GLY A 15 17.76 23.13 -15.05
N ASP A 16 18.01 22.24 -16.01
CA ASP A 16 17.49 22.35 -17.38
C ASP A 16 15.95 22.41 -17.44
N LEU A 17 15.29 21.60 -16.58
CA LEU A 17 13.83 21.59 -16.46
C LEU A 17 13.30 22.92 -15.93
N LEU A 18 13.90 23.44 -14.86
CA LEU A 18 13.52 24.73 -14.27
C LEU A 18 13.71 25.88 -15.27
N ASP A 19 14.82 25.91 -15.99
CA ASP A 19 15.07 26.88 -17.05
C ASP A 19 14.06 26.80 -18.19
N LEU A 20 13.62 25.59 -18.55
CA LEU A 20 12.58 25.38 -19.55
C LEU A 20 11.23 25.93 -19.09
N ILE A 21 10.87 25.65 -17.83
CA ILE A 21 9.62 26.12 -17.20
C ILE A 21 9.64 27.65 -17.16
N ASP A 22 10.74 28.24 -16.72
CA ASP A 22 10.86 29.69 -16.64
C ASP A 22 10.69 30.37 -17.99
N ARG A 23 11.32 29.83 -19.04
CA ARG A 23 11.19 30.35 -20.42
C ARG A 23 9.81 30.19 -21.03
N LYS A 24 9.05 29.13 -20.66
CA LYS A 24 7.76 28.82 -21.28
C LYS A 24 6.57 29.34 -20.53
N VAL A 25 6.58 29.32 -19.23
CA VAL A 25 5.45 29.60 -18.34
C VAL A 25 5.78 30.69 -17.34
N GLY A 26 7.07 30.81 -16.95
CA GLY A 26 7.56 31.65 -15.87
C GLY A 26 7.50 30.92 -14.52
N LEU A 27 8.60 30.90 -13.76
CA LEU A 27 8.64 30.28 -12.43
C LEU A 27 7.66 30.91 -11.44
N ASN A 28 7.37 32.21 -11.58
CA ASN A 28 6.41 32.92 -10.74
C ASN A 28 4.96 32.44 -10.94
N ASN A 29 4.68 31.80 -12.06
CA ASN A 29 3.34 31.27 -12.40
C ASN A 29 3.24 29.75 -12.20
N THR A 30 4.31 29.11 -11.69
CA THR A 30 4.41 27.66 -11.56
C THR A 30 4.66 27.27 -10.11
N LEU A 31 3.84 26.39 -9.57
CA LEU A 31 4.06 25.80 -8.26
C LEU A 31 4.74 24.43 -8.43
N ILE A 32 5.94 24.30 -7.86
CA ILE A 32 6.76 23.10 -7.96
C ILE A 32 6.89 22.46 -6.57
N PHE A 33 6.68 21.15 -6.50
CA PHE A 33 6.88 20.35 -5.30
C PHE A 33 7.91 19.29 -5.59
N ILE A 34 8.96 19.23 -4.75
CA ILE A 34 9.95 18.17 -4.79
C ILE A 34 9.90 17.43 -3.46
N THR A 35 9.64 16.14 -3.51
CA THR A 35 9.59 15.29 -2.33
C THR A 35 10.18 13.92 -2.63
N SER A 36 10.57 13.19 -1.61
CA SER A 36 10.98 11.80 -1.74
C SER A 36 9.77 10.87 -1.58
N THR A 37 9.76 9.75 -2.28
CA THR A 37 8.72 8.72 -2.17
C THR A 37 9.04 7.61 -1.18
N GLY A 38 10.17 7.68 -0.49
CA GLY A 38 10.54 6.69 0.52
C GLY A 38 12.01 6.27 0.46
N TYR A 39 12.26 5.04 0.87
CA TYR A 39 13.60 4.44 0.96
C TYR A 39 13.90 3.48 -0.15
N THR A 40 15.18 3.21 -0.33
CA THR A 40 15.65 1.92 -0.84
C THR A 40 15.39 0.85 0.22
N ASP A 41 14.66 -0.19 -0.13
CA ASP A 41 14.52 -1.34 0.75
C ASP A 41 15.90 -1.96 0.97
N PRO A 42 16.24 -2.40 2.19
CA PRO A 42 17.47 -3.14 2.43
C PRO A 42 17.46 -4.41 1.58
N ASP A 43 18.65 -4.85 1.14
CA ASP A 43 18.78 -6.10 0.43
C ASP A 43 18.16 -7.22 1.28
N PRO A 44 17.28 -8.07 0.72
CA PRO A 44 16.75 -9.22 1.44
C PRO A 44 17.80 -10.19 1.96
N ALA A 45 19.00 -10.11 1.38
CA ALA A 45 20.15 -10.89 1.83
C ALA A 45 20.85 -10.34 3.08
N ASP A 46 20.53 -9.11 3.52
CA ASP A 46 21.07 -8.60 4.77
C ASP A 46 20.51 -9.40 5.95
N PRO A 47 21.35 -10.08 6.73
CA PRO A 47 20.88 -10.83 7.87
C PRO A 47 20.19 -9.88 8.84
N PRO A 48 19.06 -10.27 9.45
CA PRO A 48 18.37 -9.42 10.41
C PRO A 48 19.29 -9.15 11.59
N GLN A 49 19.92 -7.97 11.62
CA GLN A 49 20.81 -7.53 12.72
C GLN A 49 20.06 -7.46 14.06
N TYR A 50 18.76 -7.40 14.00
CA TYR A 50 17.89 -7.34 15.16
C TYR A 50 16.89 -8.49 15.05
N ARG A 51 16.80 -9.36 16.00
CA ARG A 51 15.89 -10.53 16.10
C ARG A 51 14.40 -10.18 15.89
N ILE A 52 14.08 -9.39 14.86
CA ILE A 52 12.72 -9.05 14.46
C ILE A 52 12.17 -10.26 13.69
N PRO A 53 11.02 -10.81 14.08
CA PRO A 53 10.38 -11.85 13.31
C PRO A 53 10.21 -11.40 11.87
N SER A 54 10.81 -12.12 10.94
CA SER A 54 10.76 -11.82 9.52
C SER A 54 10.19 -13.01 8.76
N GLY A 55 9.57 -12.74 7.62
CA GLY A 55 9.00 -13.76 6.76
C GLY A 55 8.49 -13.15 5.46
N GLU A 56 7.95 -14.01 4.61
CA GLU A 56 7.36 -13.63 3.35
C GLU A 56 5.83 -13.75 3.42
N PHE A 57 5.13 -12.68 3.06
CA PHE A 57 3.69 -12.67 2.92
C PHE A 57 3.30 -12.66 1.44
N HIS A 58 2.66 -13.74 1.00
CA HIS A 58 2.19 -13.91 -0.37
C HIS A 58 0.70 -13.63 -0.46
N ILE A 59 0.32 -12.51 -1.06
CA ILE A 59 -1.09 -12.11 -1.20
C ILE A 59 -1.90 -13.13 -2.01
N LYS A 60 -1.33 -13.74 -3.04
CA LYS A 60 -1.97 -14.80 -3.84
C LYS A 60 -2.34 -16.00 -3.00
N ARG A 61 -1.43 -16.45 -2.13
CA ARG A 61 -1.69 -17.57 -1.21
C ARG A 61 -2.78 -17.23 -0.21
N CYS A 62 -2.76 -16.01 0.33
CA CYS A 62 -3.78 -15.51 1.22
C CYS A 62 -5.16 -15.50 0.53
N ALA A 63 -5.25 -14.96 -0.67
CA ALA A 63 -6.49 -14.90 -1.46
C ALA A 63 -7.04 -16.31 -1.80
N ALA A 64 -6.16 -17.25 -2.16
CA ALA A 64 -6.56 -18.62 -2.43
C ALA A 64 -7.10 -19.34 -1.18
N LEU A 65 -6.43 -19.20 -0.03
CA LEU A 65 -6.88 -19.77 1.23
C LEU A 65 -8.19 -19.15 1.70
N LEU A 66 -8.34 -17.83 1.57
CA LEU A 66 -9.59 -17.14 1.87
C LEU A 66 -10.74 -17.66 0.99
N ASN A 67 -10.51 -17.81 -0.31
CA ASN A 67 -11.54 -18.36 -1.20
C ASN A 67 -11.95 -19.78 -0.79
N MET A 68 -11.00 -20.64 -0.44
CA MET A 68 -11.30 -21.99 0.07
C MET A 68 -12.12 -21.95 1.37
N TYR A 69 -11.77 -21.06 2.30
CA TYR A 69 -12.52 -20.86 3.53
C TYR A 69 -13.96 -20.42 3.26
N LEU A 70 -14.15 -19.41 2.40
CA LEU A 70 -15.49 -18.93 2.05
C LEU A 70 -16.32 -20.00 1.32
N MET A 71 -15.68 -20.84 0.49
CA MET A 71 -16.33 -22.00 -0.12
C MET A 71 -16.78 -23.02 0.92
N ALA A 72 -16.00 -23.24 1.96
CA ALA A 72 -16.37 -24.16 3.03
C ALA A 72 -17.56 -23.64 3.86
N VAL A 73 -17.66 -22.31 4.05
CA VAL A 73 -18.72 -21.67 4.84
C VAL A 73 -20.00 -21.48 4.04
N TYR A 74 -19.90 -20.99 2.80
CA TYR A 74 -21.03 -20.54 2.00
C TYR A 74 -21.31 -21.42 0.76
N GLY A 75 -20.57 -22.53 0.62
CA GLY A 75 -20.71 -23.45 -0.50
C GLY A 75 -19.88 -23.04 -1.73
N GLN A 76 -19.90 -23.86 -2.75
CA GLN A 76 -19.10 -23.73 -3.96
C GLN A 76 -19.26 -22.37 -4.63
N GLY A 77 -18.13 -21.75 -5.02
CA GLY A 77 -18.10 -20.47 -5.75
C GLY A 77 -16.76 -19.77 -5.66
N GLN A 78 -16.53 -18.80 -6.56
CA GLN A 78 -15.36 -17.97 -6.59
C GLN A 78 -15.67 -16.64 -5.87
N TYR A 79 -15.47 -16.60 -4.57
CA TYR A 79 -15.76 -15.43 -3.72
C TYR A 79 -14.72 -14.34 -3.79
N VAL A 80 -13.46 -14.68 -4.06
CA VAL A 80 -12.38 -13.73 -4.29
C VAL A 80 -12.26 -13.50 -5.79
N GLU A 81 -12.58 -12.29 -6.25
CA GLU A 81 -12.48 -11.92 -7.67
C GLU A 81 -11.03 -11.66 -8.09
N THR A 82 -10.35 -10.82 -7.32
CA THR A 82 -8.94 -10.47 -7.58
C THR A 82 -8.26 -9.99 -6.30
N TYR A 83 -6.96 -9.74 -6.40
CA TYR A 83 -6.15 -9.17 -5.32
C TYR A 83 -5.05 -8.28 -5.93
N TYR A 84 -4.67 -7.24 -5.21
CA TYR A 84 -3.59 -6.35 -5.62
C TYR A 84 -2.89 -5.75 -4.40
N ASP A 85 -1.55 -5.76 -4.37
CA ASP A 85 -0.73 -5.32 -3.24
C ASP A 85 -1.16 -6.00 -1.93
N ARG A 86 -1.84 -5.30 -1.05
CA ARG A 86 -2.37 -5.80 0.23
C ARG A 86 -3.90 -5.72 0.28
N GLN A 87 -4.54 -5.72 -0.86
CA GLN A 87 -5.99 -5.62 -0.97
C GLN A 87 -6.57 -6.85 -1.65
N ILE A 88 -7.76 -7.25 -1.19
CA ILE A 88 -8.55 -8.34 -1.77
C ILE A 88 -9.89 -7.76 -2.21
N TYR A 89 -10.32 -8.15 -3.40
CA TYR A 89 -11.58 -7.77 -4.00
C TYR A 89 -12.51 -8.99 -4.02
N LEU A 90 -13.69 -8.84 -3.44
CA LEU A 90 -14.67 -9.90 -3.38
C LEU A 90 -15.59 -9.88 -4.61
N ASN A 91 -16.11 -11.04 -4.96
CA ASN A 91 -17.06 -11.16 -6.04
C ASN A 91 -18.48 -10.78 -5.55
N HIS A 92 -18.81 -9.50 -5.66
CA HIS A 92 -20.10 -8.96 -5.21
C HIS A 92 -21.28 -9.61 -5.92
N LYS A 93 -21.16 -9.95 -7.22
CA LYS A 93 -22.22 -10.61 -8.00
C LYS A 93 -22.58 -11.98 -7.40
N LEU A 94 -21.56 -12.79 -7.11
CA LEU A 94 -21.78 -14.09 -6.50
C LEU A 94 -22.40 -13.98 -5.10
N ILE A 95 -21.95 -13.02 -4.30
CA ILE A 95 -22.46 -12.76 -2.94
C ILE A 95 -23.93 -12.36 -3.01
N GLU A 96 -24.31 -11.49 -3.95
CA GLU A 96 -25.69 -11.07 -4.19
C GLU A 96 -26.57 -12.21 -4.71
N GLU A 97 -26.11 -12.97 -5.71
CA GLU A 97 -26.80 -14.17 -6.23
C GLU A 97 -27.13 -15.19 -5.14
N LYS A 98 -26.20 -15.35 -4.20
CA LYS A 98 -26.39 -16.24 -3.05
C LYS A 98 -27.18 -15.60 -1.90
N LYS A 99 -27.60 -14.35 -2.03
CA LYS A 99 -28.31 -13.57 -1.01
C LYS A 99 -27.57 -13.51 0.34
N LEU A 100 -26.25 -13.41 0.27
CA LEU A 100 -25.40 -13.26 1.46
C LEU A 100 -25.25 -11.77 1.81
N ASP A 101 -25.13 -11.49 3.10
CA ASP A 101 -24.78 -10.14 3.56
C ASP A 101 -23.30 -9.88 3.31
N LEU A 102 -23.00 -8.89 2.45
CA LEU A 102 -21.64 -8.49 2.11
C LEU A 102 -20.84 -8.09 3.35
N THR A 103 -21.48 -7.42 4.32
CA THR A 103 -20.83 -6.99 5.56
C THR A 103 -20.40 -8.20 6.40
N GLU A 104 -21.26 -9.21 6.50
CA GLU A 104 -20.92 -10.45 7.20
C GLU A 104 -19.78 -11.18 6.50
N VAL A 105 -19.83 -11.29 5.17
CA VAL A 105 -18.76 -11.93 4.38
C VAL A 105 -17.43 -11.22 4.57
N MET A 106 -17.41 -9.87 4.51
CA MET A 106 -16.20 -9.08 4.75
C MET A 106 -15.65 -9.28 6.16
N ASN A 107 -16.51 -9.24 7.19
CA ASN A 107 -16.06 -9.38 8.58
C ASN A 107 -15.47 -10.78 8.82
N ARG A 108 -16.13 -11.84 8.36
CA ARG A 108 -15.62 -13.22 8.45
C ARG A 108 -14.31 -13.39 7.68
N SER A 109 -14.19 -12.71 6.54
CA SER A 109 -12.95 -12.71 5.76
C SER A 109 -11.81 -12.05 6.52
N CYS A 110 -12.06 -10.91 7.17
CA CYS A 110 -11.08 -10.25 8.02
C CYS A 110 -10.64 -11.16 9.19
N ASP A 111 -11.60 -11.76 9.89
CA ASP A 111 -11.33 -12.66 11.03
C ASP A 111 -10.49 -13.87 10.62
N PHE A 112 -10.71 -14.40 9.42
CA PHE A 112 -9.91 -15.49 8.89
C PHE A 112 -8.49 -15.04 8.51
N VAL A 113 -8.36 -13.92 7.81
CA VAL A 113 -7.07 -13.41 7.31
C VAL A 113 -6.14 -13.01 8.45
N VAL A 114 -6.66 -12.45 9.55
CA VAL A 114 -5.87 -12.08 10.74
C VAL A 114 -5.16 -13.30 11.37
N GLN A 115 -5.70 -14.51 11.18
CA GLN A 115 -5.08 -15.73 11.73
C GLN A 115 -3.88 -16.22 10.91
N MET A 116 -3.61 -15.61 9.75
CA MET A 116 -2.48 -15.98 8.91
C MET A 116 -1.16 -15.39 9.41
N SER A 117 -0.08 -16.17 9.25
CA SER A 117 1.26 -15.73 9.62
C SER A 117 1.65 -14.46 8.86
N GLY A 118 2.21 -13.49 9.59
CA GLY A 118 2.65 -12.22 9.03
C GLY A 118 1.57 -11.15 8.92
N VAL A 119 0.31 -11.47 9.19
CA VAL A 119 -0.78 -10.48 9.23
C VAL A 119 -0.83 -9.86 10.64
N ARG A 120 -0.79 -8.53 10.69
CA ARG A 120 -0.98 -7.73 11.91
C ARG A 120 -2.45 -7.45 12.15
N SER A 121 -3.14 -7.01 11.09
CA SER A 121 -4.56 -6.65 11.13
C SER A 121 -5.17 -6.79 9.73
N ALA A 122 -6.48 -6.93 9.69
CA ALA A 122 -7.26 -6.87 8.45
C ALA A 122 -8.48 -5.96 8.67
N TYR A 123 -8.76 -5.13 7.70
CA TYR A 123 -9.84 -4.15 7.76
C TYR A 123 -10.76 -4.32 6.55
N SER A 124 -12.06 -4.35 6.80
CA SER A 124 -13.05 -4.24 5.73
C SER A 124 -13.16 -2.79 5.24
N SER A 125 -13.51 -2.60 3.99
CA SER A 125 -13.77 -1.27 3.40
C SER A 125 -14.80 -0.48 4.23
N GLN A 126 -15.82 -1.15 4.73
CA GLN A 126 -16.82 -0.56 5.60
C GLN A 126 -16.21 -0.06 6.93
N ARG A 127 -15.32 -0.84 7.55
CA ARG A 127 -14.63 -0.41 8.78
C ARG A 127 -13.69 0.76 8.53
N ILE A 128 -13.04 0.81 7.38
CA ILE A 128 -12.18 1.94 7.00
C ILE A 128 -13.00 3.22 6.86
N LEU A 129 -14.19 3.15 6.24
CA LEU A 129 -15.05 4.32 6.02
C LEU A 129 -15.80 4.77 7.27
N LEU A 130 -16.35 3.83 8.03
CA LEU A 130 -17.27 4.10 9.14
C LEU A 130 -16.65 3.86 10.52
N GLY A 131 -15.44 3.32 10.59
CA GLY A 131 -14.79 2.97 11.85
C GLY A 131 -14.46 4.17 12.72
N ALA A 132 -14.31 3.90 14.02
CA ALA A 132 -13.94 4.90 15.02
C ALA A 132 -12.55 5.52 14.75
N TRP A 133 -12.29 6.63 15.43
CA TRP A 133 -11.03 7.37 15.36
C TRP A 133 -9.85 6.52 15.89
N ASP A 134 -9.20 5.83 14.96
CA ASP A 134 -7.95 5.12 15.17
C ASP A 134 -6.92 5.75 14.21
N PRO A 135 -5.75 6.21 14.68
CA PRO A 135 -4.74 6.84 13.83
C PRO A 135 -4.26 5.95 12.66
N GLN A 136 -4.34 4.63 12.81
CA GLN A 136 -3.98 3.69 11.75
C GLN A 136 -5.07 3.64 10.67
N ILE A 137 -6.34 3.57 11.08
CA ILE A 137 -7.50 3.60 10.17
C ILE A 137 -7.59 4.96 9.46
N GLU A 138 -7.26 6.06 10.14
CA GLU A 138 -7.25 7.39 9.52
C GLU A 138 -6.30 7.47 8.33
N LYS A 139 -5.08 6.95 8.45
CA LYS A 139 -4.13 6.88 7.34
C LYS A 139 -4.67 6.06 6.16
N LEU A 140 -5.30 4.92 6.46
CA LEU A 140 -5.93 4.09 5.43
C LEU A 140 -7.09 4.81 4.77
N ARG A 141 -7.94 5.49 5.54
CA ARG A 141 -9.08 6.26 5.04
C ARG A 141 -8.66 7.38 4.10
N ASN A 142 -7.57 8.09 4.41
CA ASN A 142 -7.04 9.16 3.56
C ASN A 142 -6.52 8.66 2.21
N SER A 143 -6.16 7.39 2.11
CA SER A 143 -5.73 6.73 0.86
C SER A 143 -6.81 5.87 0.21
N PHE A 144 -7.98 5.75 0.84
CA PHE A 144 -9.06 4.89 0.36
C PHE A 144 -9.91 5.59 -0.69
N SER A 145 -10.18 4.89 -1.79
CA SER A 145 -11.09 5.32 -2.85
C SER A 145 -12.20 4.27 -3.01
N ALA A 146 -13.45 4.66 -2.82
CA ALA A 146 -14.59 3.73 -2.90
C ALA A 146 -14.70 3.00 -4.26
N ASN A 147 -14.19 3.62 -5.34
CA ASN A 147 -14.28 3.07 -6.69
C ASN A 147 -13.09 2.16 -7.07
N CYS A 148 -11.96 2.27 -6.36
CA CYS A 148 -10.71 1.62 -6.75
C CYS A 148 -10.12 0.73 -5.67
N SER A 149 -10.44 0.98 -4.39
CA SER A 149 -9.90 0.20 -3.28
C SER A 149 -10.66 -1.12 -3.11
N GLY A 150 -9.94 -2.15 -2.64
CA GLY A 150 -10.51 -3.47 -2.39
C GLY A 150 -11.45 -3.51 -1.19
N ASP A 151 -12.21 -4.59 -1.08
CA ASP A 151 -13.13 -4.83 0.03
C ASP A 151 -12.43 -5.11 1.34
N LEU A 152 -11.24 -5.72 1.27
CA LEU A 152 -10.39 -6.04 2.42
C LEU A 152 -9.02 -5.40 2.23
N TYR A 153 -8.51 -4.78 3.27
CA TYR A 153 -7.14 -4.28 3.37
C TYR A 153 -6.39 -5.07 4.45
N ILE A 154 -5.20 -5.56 4.09
CA ILE A 154 -4.36 -6.40 4.96
C ILE A 154 -3.15 -5.60 5.41
N GLU A 155 -2.99 -5.46 6.71
CA GLU A 155 -1.80 -4.89 7.32
C GLU A 155 -0.85 -6.01 7.69
N VAL A 156 0.32 -6.01 7.08
CA VAL A 156 1.37 -7.01 7.30
C VAL A 156 2.31 -6.53 8.41
N MET A 157 2.81 -7.44 9.22
CA MET A 157 3.71 -7.14 10.33
C MET A 157 5.00 -6.47 9.84
N PRO A 158 5.53 -5.50 10.59
CA PRO A 158 6.85 -4.92 10.32
C PRO A 158 7.93 -6.00 10.28
N GLY A 159 8.89 -5.86 9.37
CA GLY A 159 9.94 -6.85 9.15
C GLY A 159 9.57 -7.98 8.19
N TRP A 160 8.28 -8.11 7.83
CA TRP A 160 7.84 -9.05 6.81
C TRP A 160 7.90 -8.43 5.42
N SER A 161 8.19 -9.24 4.42
CA SER A 161 8.22 -8.85 3.03
C SER A 161 6.91 -9.21 2.34
N VAL A 162 6.26 -8.25 1.71
CA VAL A 162 5.12 -8.51 0.83
C VAL A 162 5.65 -8.88 -0.55
N ILE A 163 5.32 -10.07 -1.01
CA ILE A 163 5.68 -10.55 -2.34
C ILE A 163 4.53 -10.28 -3.29
N SER A 164 4.78 -9.43 -4.30
CA SER A 164 3.85 -9.20 -5.40
C SER A 164 4.24 -10.05 -6.59
N GLU A 165 3.43 -11.06 -6.88
CA GLU A 165 3.67 -11.96 -8.02
C GLU A 165 3.38 -11.28 -9.37
N TYR A 166 2.59 -10.19 -9.40
CA TYR A 166 2.33 -9.43 -10.63
C TYR A 166 3.50 -8.58 -11.08
N SER A 167 4.21 -7.96 -10.14
CA SER A 167 5.34 -7.08 -10.44
C SER A 167 6.69 -7.73 -10.18
N ASN A 168 6.71 -8.96 -9.70
CA ASN A 168 7.91 -9.66 -9.25
C ASN A 168 8.75 -8.78 -8.29
N THR A 169 8.06 -8.00 -7.45
CA THR A 169 8.66 -7.09 -6.49
C THR A 169 8.45 -7.61 -5.08
N GLN A 170 9.47 -7.43 -4.27
CA GLN A 170 9.45 -7.70 -2.83
C GLN A 170 9.53 -6.36 -2.11
N LYS A 171 8.62 -6.10 -1.19
CA LYS A 171 8.59 -4.88 -0.38
C LYS A 171 8.57 -5.21 1.10
N VAL A 172 9.60 -4.79 1.82
CA VAL A 172 9.69 -4.95 3.28
C VAL A 172 8.77 -3.94 3.97
N ILE A 173 7.92 -4.43 4.86
CA ILE A 173 7.04 -3.57 5.67
C ILE A 173 7.81 -3.03 6.86
N ARG A 174 7.70 -1.71 7.08
CA ARG A 174 8.33 -0.99 8.19
C ARG A 174 7.28 -0.38 9.10
N GLU A 175 7.58 -0.28 10.37
CA GLU A 175 6.68 0.33 11.35
C GLU A 175 6.72 1.87 11.29
N ALA A 176 7.89 2.43 11.04
CA ALA A 176 8.09 3.87 10.96
C ALA A 176 8.63 4.27 9.59
N TYR A 177 8.05 5.33 9.05
CA TYR A 177 8.57 6.00 7.87
C TYR A 177 9.30 7.26 8.36
N PRO A 178 10.59 7.49 8.01
CA PRO A 178 11.23 8.74 8.34
C PRO A 178 10.57 9.88 7.60
N SER A 179 10.75 11.04 8.16
CA SER A 179 10.40 12.30 7.52
C SER A 179 11.17 12.43 6.21
N VAL A 180 10.47 12.76 5.15
CA VAL A 180 11.06 13.08 3.85
C VAL A 180 11.06 14.59 3.65
N PRO A 181 12.08 15.16 2.99
CA PRO A 181 12.09 16.57 2.70
C PRO A 181 10.95 16.93 1.73
N LEU A 182 10.33 18.07 1.97
CA LEU A 182 9.39 18.70 1.05
C LEU A 182 9.95 20.05 0.68
N ILE A 183 10.30 20.24 -0.58
CA ILE A 183 10.98 21.43 -1.09
C ILE A 183 10.03 22.19 -2.01
N PHE A 184 9.92 23.50 -1.83
CA PHE A 184 9.13 24.40 -2.63
C PHE A 184 10.06 25.43 -3.28
N PRO A 185 10.66 25.14 -4.45
CA PRO A 185 11.47 26.13 -5.14
C PRO A 185 10.56 27.25 -5.66
N GLY A 186 10.97 28.50 -5.40
CA GLY A 186 10.28 29.69 -5.91
C GLY A 186 9.22 30.31 -5.00
N CYS A 187 8.83 29.69 -3.89
CA CYS A 187 8.02 30.36 -2.88
C CYS A 187 8.88 31.33 -2.05
N ARG A 188 8.72 32.63 -2.23
CA ARG A 188 9.12 33.61 -1.20
C ARG A 188 8.14 33.46 -0.05
N CYS A 189 8.55 32.87 1.06
CA CYS A 189 7.86 33.06 2.32
C CYS A 189 8.10 34.50 2.73
N GLU A 190 7.09 35.37 2.56
CA GLU A 190 7.07 36.63 3.29
C GLU A 190 6.87 36.27 4.76
N THR A 191 7.87 36.55 5.59
CA THR A 191 7.86 36.43 7.05
C THR A 191 7.00 37.50 7.67
#